data_011e8bb3ef41003f034cf939408b97ff
#
_entry.id   011e8bb3ef41003f034cf939408b97ff
#
_cell.length_a   1.000
_cell.length_b   1.000
_cell.length_c   1.000
_cell.angle_alpha   90.00
_cell.angle_beta   90.00
_cell.angle_gamma   90.00
#
_symmetry.space_group_name_H-M   'P 1'
#
loop_
_entity.id
_entity.type
_entity.pdbx_description
1 polymer ?
#
loop_
_entity_poly.entity_id
_entity_poly.type
_entity_poly.pdbx_seq_one_letter_code
_entity_poly.pdbx_strand_id
1 'polypeptide(L)'
;MTDEDFLRALESCTLPESEFGHHAHVRAGYLYLKKSNFAEALVRMRRSICAYATHLGKSDRYHETITIAYLALIQQCIVERGDGGGWATFAQSNPELFNPELLGNFYDRDVLESTLARRVFLLPRSKPCHGKLPANND
;
A
#
# COMPACT_ATOMS: atom_id res chain seq x y z
N MET A 1 12.51 -10.34 14.40
CA MET A 1 12.51 -8.87 14.52
C MET A 1 11.17 -8.42 15.06
N THR A 2 11.17 -7.64 16.12
CA THR A 2 9.92 -7.11 16.68
C THR A 2 9.32 -6.09 15.72
N ASP A 3 8.04 -5.74 15.96
CA ASP A 3 7.40 -4.72 15.13
C ASP A 3 8.12 -3.40 15.21
N GLU A 4 8.56 -3.02 16.42
CA GLU A 4 9.28 -1.76 16.60
C GLU A 4 10.64 -1.79 15.92
N ASP A 5 11.35 -2.91 15.99
CA ASP A 5 12.62 -3.06 15.30
C ASP A 5 12.43 -2.99 13.80
N PHE A 6 11.37 -3.61 13.29
CA PHE A 6 11.06 -3.59 11.87
C PHE A 6 10.83 -2.15 11.38
N LEU A 7 9.96 -1.40 12.07
CA LEU A 7 9.70 -0.02 11.67
C LEU A 7 10.94 0.85 11.78
N ARG A 8 11.74 0.66 12.83
CA ARG A 8 12.97 1.42 13.00
C ARG A 8 13.93 1.14 11.85
N ALA A 9 14.07 -0.12 11.47
CA ALA A 9 14.95 -0.50 10.37
C ALA A 9 14.47 0.08 9.05
N LEU A 10 13.15 0.06 8.82
CA LEU A 10 12.58 0.64 7.62
C LEU A 10 12.82 2.16 7.57
N GLU A 11 12.52 2.84 8.67
CA GLU A 11 12.60 4.30 8.73
C GLU A 11 14.03 4.80 8.70
N SER A 12 14.97 4.02 9.21
CA SER A 12 16.39 4.39 9.17
C SER A 12 17.10 3.87 7.92
N CYS A 13 16.37 3.21 7.04
CA CYS A 13 16.90 2.66 5.79
C CYS A 13 17.96 1.58 6.04
N THR A 14 17.83 0.83 7.13
CA THR A 14 18.76 -0.25 7.45
C THR A 14 18.15 -1.63 7.25
N LEU A 15 16.87 -1.70 6.87
CA LEU A 15 16.24 -2.98 6.55
C LEU A 15 16.93 -3.59 5.33
N PRO A 16 17.33 -4.88 5.39
CA PRO A 16 17.94 -5.50 4.21
C PRO A 16 16.99 -5.48 3.02
N GLU A 17 17.55 -5.22 1.83
CA GLU A 17 16.73 -5.13 0.63
C GLU A 17 15.94 -6.42 0.38
N SER A 18 16.50 -7.57 0.70
CA SER A 18 15.83 -8.85 0.54
C SER A 18 14.55 -8.96 1.39
N GLU A 19 14.42 -8.11 2.42
CA GLU A 19 13.25 -8.10 3.28
C GLU A 19 12.29 -6.96 2.96
N PHE A 20 12.59 -6.18 1.92
CA PHE A 20 11.75 -5.05 1.53
C PHE A 20 10.90 -5.45 0.33
N GLY A 21 9.93 -6.31 0.54
CA GLY A 21 9.00 -6.75 -0.48
C GLY A 21 7.57 -6.39 -0.13
N HIS A 22 6.64 -6.99 -0.85
CA HIS A 22 5.22 -6.72 -0.62
C HIS A 22 4.79 -7.02 0.81
N HIS A 23 5.30 -8.11 1.38
CA HIS A 23 5.00 -8.48 2.77
C HIS A 23 5.38 -7.35 3.73
N ALA A 24 6.55 -6.75 3.53
CA ALA A 24 7.00 -5.65 4.37
C ALA A 24 6.13 -4.42 4.20
N HIS A 25 5.66 -4.15 2.98
CA HIS A 25 4.76 -3.02 2.75
C HIS A 25 3.46 -3.19 3.51
N VAL A 26 2.87 -4.38 3.46
CA VAL A 26 1.62 -4.65 4.18
C VAL A 26 1.84 -4.53 5.68
N ARG A 27 2.96 -5.07 6.17
CA ARG A 27 3.30 -4.99 7.60
C ARG A 27 3.45 -3.55 8.05
N ALA A 28 4.17 -2.73 7.27
CA ALA A 28 4.34 -1.33 7.62
C ALA A 28 2.99 -0.60 7.66
N GLY A 29 2.14 -0.84 6.66
CA GLY A 29 0.82 -0.23 6.63
C GLY A 29 -0.01 -0.60 7.86
N TYR A 30 -0.02 -1.88 8.21
CA TYR A 30 -0.72 -2.36 9.39
C TYR A 30 -0.21 -1.66 10.65
N LEU A 31 1.10 -1.60 10.81
CA LEU A 31 1.69 -1.02 12.02
C LEU A 31 1.43 0.47 12.13
N TYR A 32 1.51 1.20 11.02
CA TYR A 32 1.20 2.63 11.05
C TYR A 32 -0.28 2.88 11.37
N LEU A 33 -1.17 2.06 10.82
CA LEU A 33 -2.60 2.19 11.11
C LEU A 33 -2.92 1.84 12.56
N LYS A 34 -2.14 0.96 13.18
CA LYS A 34 -2.32 0.66 14.59
C LYS A 34 -1.94 1.84 15.47
N LYS A 35 -1.06 2.71 15.02
CA LYS A 35 -0.53 3.81 15.80
C LYS A 35 -1.26 5.12 15.59
N SER A 36 -1.99 5.28 14.49
CA SER A 36 -2.56 6.56 14.12
C SER A 36 -3.75 6.39 13.18
N ASN A 37 -4.38 7.51 12.83
CA ASN A 37 -5.49 7.48 11.87
C ASN A 37 -4.95 7.29 10.44
N PHE A 38 -5.87 7.14 9.47
CA PHE A 38 -5.49 6.86 8.09
C PHE A 38 -4.58 7.95 7.51
N ALA A 39 -4.93 9.21 7.73
CA ALA A 39 -4.17 10.31 7.14
C ALA A 39 -2.73 10.32 7.65
N GLU A 40 -2.54 10.16 8.95
CA GLU A 40 -1.20 10.12 9.54
C GLU A 40 -0.44 8.87 9.12
N ALA A 41 -1.13 7.74 9.08
CA ALA A 41 -0.52 6.49 8.63
C ALA A 41 -0.02 6.63 7.19
N LEU A 42 -0.81 7.28 6.34
CA LEU A 42 -0.42 7.51 4.96
C LEU A 42 0.83 8.39 4.85
N VAL A 43 0.88 9.46 5.64
CA VAL A 43 2.06 10.33 5.65
C VAL A 43 3.31 9.55 6.03
N ARG A 44 3.21 8.74 7.10
CA ARG A 44 4.35 7.95 7.56
C ARG A 44 4.75 6.88 6.55
N MET A 45 3.75 6.21 6.00
CA MET A 45 3.98 5.16 4.99
C MET A 45 4.70 5.73 3.77
N ARG A 46 4.16 6.83 3.23
CA ARG A 46 4.76 7.48 2.07
C ARG A 46 6.19 7.91 2.36
N ARG A 47 6.40 8.52 3.52
CA ARG A 47 7.73 9.02 3.89
C ARG A 47 8.74 7.90 4.01
N SER A 48 8.40 6.83 4.72
CA SER A 48 9.35 5.74 4.94
C SER A 48 9.64 4.97 3.65
N ILE A 49 8.63 4.72 2.83
CA ILE A 49 8.81 3.99 1.58
C ILE A 49 9.62 4.81 0.58
N CYS A 50 9.30 6.11 0.46
CA CYS A 50 10.06 6.98 -0.45
C CYS A 50 11.51 7.12 -0.01
N ALA A 51 11.74 7.28 1.29
CA ALA A 51 13.11 7.40 1.80
C ALA A 51 13.90 6.11 1.54
N TYR A 52 13.27 4.97 1.78
CA TYR A 52 13.94 3.70 1.57
C TYR A 52 14.23 3.45 0.08
N ALA A 53 13.26 3.75 -0.78
CA ALA A 53 13.47 3.61 -2.23
C ALA A 53 14.59 4.52 -2.71
N THR A 54 14.65 5.75 -2.20
CA THR A 54 15.72 6.69 -2.53
C THR A 54 17.07 6.16 -2.05
N HIS A 55 17.10 5.59 -0.85
CA HIS A 55 18.32 4.99 -0.31
C HIS A 55 18.85 3.89 -1.23
N LEU A 56 17.95 3.10 -1.82
CA LEU A 56 18.33 2.03 -2.76
C LEU A 56 18.64 2.55 -4.15
N GLY A 57 18.51 3.86 -4.41
CA GLY A 57 18.68 4.41 -5.76
C GLY A 57 17.53 4.07 -6.68
N LYS A 58 16.35 3.80 -6.13
CA LYS A 58 15.17 3.35 -6.89
C LYS A 58 13.96 4.22 -6.61
N SER A 59 14.16 5.53 -6.46
CA SER A 59 13.09 6.46 -6.10
C SER A 59 11.95 6.47 -7.12
N ASP A 60 12.24 6.13 -8.37
CA ASP A 60 11.23 6.05 -9.43
C ASP A 60 10.29 4.85 -9.25
N ARG A 61 10.58 3.94 -8.34
CA ARG A 61 9.73 2.77 -8.10
C ARG A 61 8.58 3.03 -7.14
N TYR A 62 8.60 4.15 -6.44
CA TYR A 62 7.47 4.48 -5.56
C TYR A 62 6.19 4.59 -6.39
N HIS A 63 5.10 4.06 -5.87
CA HIS A 63 3.83 4.01 -6.61
C HIS A 63 2.72 4.54 -5.70
N GLU A 64 2.25 5.74 -6.01
CA GLU A 64 1.27 6.42 -5.15
C GLU A 64 -0.06 5.65 -5.10
N THR A 65 -0.58 5.24 -6.25
CA THR A 65 -1.87 4.55 -6.27
C THR A 65 -1.83 3.23 -5.49
N ILE A 66 -0.79 2.41 -5.71
CA ILE A 66 -0.69 1.13 -5.03
C ILE A 66 -0.54 1.34 -3.52
N THR A 67 0.27 2.31 -3.11
CA THR A 67 0.49 2.59 -1.69
C THR A 67 -0.82 2.95 -0.99
N ILE A 68 -1.57 3.89 -1.57
CA ILE A 68 -2.83 4.34 -0.97
C ILE A 68 -3.89 3.24 -1.00
N ALA A 69 -4.00 2.53 -2.13
CA ALA A 69 -4.99 1.47 -2.27
C ALA A 69 -4.77 0.36 -1.24
N TYR A 70 -3.52 -0.09 -1.06
CA TYR A 70 -3.24 -1.12 -0.08
C TYR A 70 -3.48 -0.62 1.33
N LEU A 71 -3.10 0.62 1.65
CA LEU A 71 -3.35 1.14 2.99
C LEU A 71 -4.86 1.18 3.27
N ALA A 72 -5.66 1.57 2.28
CA ALA A 72 -7.12 1.59 2.43
C ALA A 72 -7.68 0.17 2.65
N LEU A 73 -7.17 -0.81 1.91
CA LEU A 73 -7.62 -2.20 2.07
C LEU A 73 -7.23 -2.76 3.42
N ILE A 74 -6.02 -2.45 3.89
CA ILE A 74 -5.58 -2.89 5.22
C ILE A 74 -6.48 -2.30 6.29
N GLN A 75 -6.78 -1.00 6.19
CA GLN A 75 -7.67 -0.36 7.14
C GLN A 75 -9.05 -1.00 7.14
N GLN A 76 -9.56 -1.29 5.95
CA GLN A 76 -10.86 -1.93 5.84
C GLN A 76 -10.87 -3.28 6.54
N CYS A 77 -9.82 -4.08 6.34
CA CYS A 77 -9.70 -5.38 7.01
C CYS A 77 -9.66 -5.22 8.52
N ILE A 78 -8.92 -4.23 9.03
CA ILE A 78 -8.84 -3.99 10.48
C ILE A 78 -10.22 -3.64 11.04
N VAL A 79 -10.95 -2.77 10.34
CA VAL A 79 -12.26 -2.32 10.83
C VAL A 79 -13.29 -3.45 10.75
N GLU A 80 -13.29 -4.21 9.67
CA GLU A 80 -14.30 -5.25 9.47
C GLU A 80 -14.04 -6.53 10.25
N ARG A 81 -12.77 -6.89 10.42
CA ARG A 81 -12.41 -8.18 11.02
C ARG A 81 -11.62 -8.07 12.31
N GLY A 82 -11.25 -6.85 12.70
CA GLY A 82 -10.38 -6.63 13.84
C GLY A 82 -8.91 -6.71 13.46
N ASP A 83 -8.06 -6.23 14.37
CA ASP A 83 -6.62 -6.16 14.10
C ASP A 83 -5.88 -7.46 14.40
N GLY A 84 -6.58 -8.48 14.83
CA GLY A 84 -5.99 -9.79 15.13
C GLY A 84 -5.17 -9.84 16.41
N GLY A 85 -5.03 -8.72 17.10
CA GLY A 85 -4.20 -8.66 18.30
C GLY A 85 -2.71 -8.55 18.03
N GLY A 86 -2.29 -8.61 16.76
CA GLY A 86 -0.89 -8.47 16.37
C GLY A 86 -0.71 -8.82 14.91
N TRP A 87 0.48 -8.52 14.41
CA TRP A 87 0.76 -8.66 12.98
C TRP A 87 0.60 -10.10 12.47
N ALA A 88 1.17 -11.07 13.19
CA ALA A 88 1.14 -12.46 12.68
C ALA A 88 -0.28 -12.97 12.50
N THR A 89 -1.14 -12.74 13.51
CA THR A 89 -2.53 -13.19 13.43
C THR A 89 -3.29 -12.42 12.38
N PHE A 90 -3.06 -11.11 12.28
CA PHE A 90 -3.71 -10.30 11.26
C PHE A 90 -3.35 -10.80 9.85
N ALA A 91 -2.07 -11.09 9.62
CA ALA A 91 -1.62 -11.55 8.31
C ALA A 91 -2.26 -12.89 7.95
N GLN A 92 -2.35 -13.81 8.91
CA GLN A 92 -2.98 -15.12 8.68
C GLN A 92 -4.47 -14.99 8.39
N SER A 93 -5.13 -14.03 9.01
CA SER A 93 -6.57 -13.84 8.86
C SER A 93 -6.94 -13.10 7.58
N ASN A 94 -5.98 -12.49 6.90
CA ASN A 94 -6.24 -11.69 5.72
C ASN A 94 -5.29 -12.07 4.57
N PRO A 95 -5.36 -13.35 4.14
CA PRO A 95 -4.44 -13.83 3.10
C PRO A 95 -4.59 -13.12 1.77
N GLU A 96 -5.76 -12.55 1.49
CA GLU A 96 -5.98 -11.84 0.24
C GLU A 96 -5.06 -10.63 0.08
N LEU A 97 -4.59 -10.05 1.19
CA LEU A 97 -3.67 -8.92 1.12
C LEU A 97 -2.32 -9.28 0.52
N PHE A 98 -2.01 -10.58 0.45
CA PHE A 98 -0.74 -11.05 -0.08
C PHE A 98 -0.89 -11.68 -1.46
N ASN A 99 -2.10 -11.63 -2.03
CA ASN A 99 -2.35 -12.13 -3.37
C ASN A 99 -1.93 -11.05 -4.37
N PRO A 100 -0.98 -11.33 -5.28
CA PRO A 100 -0.52 -10.32 -6.23
C PRO A 100 -1.60 -9.86 -7.21
N GLU A 101 -2.73 -10.59 -7.29
CA GLU A 101 -3.83 -10.23 -8.18
C GLU A 101 -4.89 -9.36 -7.50
N LEU A 102 -4.70 -9.02 -6.22
CA LEU A 102 -5.73 -8.32 -5.46
C LEU A 102 -6.17 -7.01 -6.11
N LEU A 103 -5.22 -6.16 -6.48
CA LEU A 103 -5.56 -4.88 -7.07
C LEU A 103 -6.15 -4.99 -8.47
N GLY A 104 -6.01 -6.14 -9.12
CA GLY A 104 -6.67 -6.40 -10.39
C GLY A 104 -8.19 -6.39 -10.29
N ASN A 105 -8.73 -6.52 -9.07
CA ASN A 105 -10.18 -6.41 -8.87
C ASN A 105 -10.66 -4.96 -8.90
N PHE A 106 -9.73 -4.01 -8.84
CA PHE A 106 -10.07 -2.59 -8.75
C PHE A 106 -9.51 -1.78 -9.91
N TYR A 107 -8.44 -2.23 -10.52
CA TYR A 107 -7.74 -1.48 -11.57
C TYR A 107 -7.37 -2.39 -12.72
N ASP A 108 -7.45 -1.87 -13.94
CA ASP A 108 -6.87 -2.55 -15.09
C ASP A 108 -5.35 -2.51 -14.97
N ARG A 109 -4.68 -3.54 -15.49
CA ARG A 109 -3.24 -3.66 -15.38
C ARG A 109 -2.51 -2.48 -16.01
N ASP A 110 -2.92 -2.08 -17.22
CA ASP A 110 -2.26 -0.98 -17.91
C ASP A 110 -2.47 0.35 -17.19
N VAL A 111 -3.58 0.51 -16.47
CA VAL A 111 -3.79 1.70 -15.63
C VAL A 111 -2.80 1.69 -14.47
N LEU A 112 -2.66 0.55 -13.77
CA LEU A 112 -1.74 0.46 -12.64
C LEU A 112 -0.28 0.64 -13.07
N GLU A 113 0.06 0.19 -14.27
CA GLU A 113 1.43 0.30 -14.76
C GLU A 113 1.75 1.65 -15.35
N SER A 114 0.77 2.56 -15.40
CA SER A 114 0.97 3.87 -16.02
C SER A 114 1.80 4.79 -15.13
N THR A 115 2.48 5.73 -15.77
CA THR A 115 3.20 6.79 -15.05
C THR A 115 2.25 7.62 -14.21
N LEU A 116 1.05 7.86 -14.71
CA LEU A 116 0.07 8.66 -13.98
C LEU A 116 -0.28 8.00 -12.64
N ALA A 117 -0.53 6.69 -12.64
CA ALA A 117 -0.87 5.98 -11.40
C ALA A 117 0.28 6.00 -10.39
N ARG A 118 1.53 6.03 -10.87
CA ARG A 118 2.68 6.14 -9.98
C ARG A 118 2.78 7.48 -9.30
N ARG A 119 2.34 8.53 -10.00
CA ARG A 119 2.56 9.90 -9.53
C ARG A 119 1.38 10.45 -8.73
N VAL A 120 0.17 10.00 -9.03
CA VAL A 120 -1.03 10.47 -8.33
C VAL A 120 -1.91 9.28 -8.01
N PHE A 121 -2.78 9.45 -7.02
CA PHE A 121 -3.75 8.41 -6.69
C PHE A 121 -4.88 8.42 -7.71
N LEU A 122 -5.11 7.29 -8.36
CA LEU A 122 -6.22 7.13 -9.29
C LEU A 122 -7.34 6.34 -8.61
N LEU A 123 -8.57 6.78 -8.82
CA LEU A 123 -9.72 6.06 -8.30
C LEU A 123 -9.90 4.75 -9.06
N PRO A 124 -10.35 3.68 -8.36
CA PRO A 124 -10.65 2.43 -9.05
C PRO A 124 -11.82 2.61 -10.01
N ARG A 125 -11.72 1.97 -11.17
CA ARG A 125 -12.76 2.00 -12.18
C ARG A 125 -12.92 0.61 -12.75
N SER A 126 -14.16 0.25 -13.04
CA SER A 126 -14.41 -1.01 -13.73
C SER A 126 -14.05 -0.92 -15.21
N LYS A 127 -13.90 0.28 -15.73
CA LYS A 127 -13.53 0.52 -17.13
C LYS A 127 -12.48 1.60 -17.19
N PRO A 128 -11.56 1.54 -18.16
CA PRO A 128 -10.59 2.61 -18.33
C PRO A 128 -11.28 3.93 -18.62
N CYS A 129 -10.66 5.01 -18.18
CA CYS A 129 -11.14 6.33 -18.50
C CYS A 129 -10.66 6.71 -19.90
N HIS A 130 -11.59 6.86 -20.85
CA HIS A 130 -11.25 7.15 -22.23
C HIS A 130 -11.42 8.62 -22.56
N GLY A 131 -11.60 9.46 -21.58
CA GLY A 131 -11.87 10.86 -21.83
C GLY A 131 -13.26 11.11 -22.38
N LYS A 132 -14.04 10.08 -22.53
CA LYS A 132 -15.39 10.18 -23.03
C LYS A 132 -16.34 9.74 -21.93
N LEU A 133 -17.00 10.69 -21.33
CA LEU A 133 -17.94 10.37 -20.28
C LEU A 133 -19.12 9.63 -20.87
N PRO A 134 -19.77 8.78 -20.09
CA PRO A 134 -21.02 8.17 -20.52
C PRO A 134 -21.96 9.30 -20.91
N ALA A 135 -22.63 9.11 -21.98
CA ALA A 135 -23.57 10.09 -22.43
C ALA A 135 -24.48 10.46 -21.27
N ASN A 136 -24.66 11.15 -21.05
CA ASN A 136 -25.07 11.56 -20.19
C ASN A 136 -26.13 11.33 -19.83
N ASN A 137 -25.86 10.71 -19.87
CA ASN A 137 -26.33 10.40 -19.68
C ASN A 137 -26.87 10.66 -19.15
N ASP A 138 -27.12 10.81 -19.36
CA ASP A 138 -27.53 11.13 -19.20
C ASP A 138 -28.08 10.91 -19.16
#